data_d25635c9025616454b1161be11e531ec
#
_entry.id   d25635c9025616454b1161be11e531ec
#
_cell.length_a   1.000
_cell.length_b   1.000
_cell.length_c   1.000
_cell.angle_alpha   90.00
_cell.angle_beta   90.00
_cell.angle_gamma   90.00
#
_symmetry.space_group_name_H-M   'P 1'
#
loop_
_entity.id
_entity.type
_entity.pdbx_description
1 polymer ?
#
loop_
_entity_poly.entity_id
_entity_poly.type
_entity_poly.pdbx_seq_one_letter_code
_entity_poly.pdbx_strand_id
1 'polypeptide(L)'
;MTTLHAHDFAERSPLYRRHAHATLGRLGDSVIVAHYGEHAESAQLQRSALIDLTNLARVGFRGAQAAEYLSAKGYQLPAAPNQALTQADGCHVARLSQNEYLLLGGLRDAGARIAREEADWQFSEQANYLLPRQDSHAWLLLTGACGPEVLAKLCGVDLRPAAFPVGAVAQTSAARINVIIINLAEGELPCLQILCDRASLSYFWDALLDAMAEFGGQPAGIDALL
;
A
#
# COMPACT_ATOMS: atom_id res chain seq x y z
N MET A 1 15.67 -24.56 7.14
CA MET A 1 15.17 -23.18 7.19
C MET A 1 14.40 -23.02 8.49
N THR A 2 14.69 -22.00 9.29
CA THR A 2 13.95 -21.73 10.52
C THR A 2 12.60 -21.12 10.16
N THR A 3 11.49 -21.72 10.62
CA THR A 3 10.17 -21.18 10.41
C THR A 3 10.05 -19.86 11.17
N LEU A 4 9.63 -18.79 10.47
CA LEU A 4 9.38 -17.50 11.09
C LEU A 4 7.97 -17.47 11.69
N HIS A 5 7.85 -16.94 12.90
CA HIS A 5 6.56 -16.75 13.56
C HIS A 5 6.30 -15.27 13.80
N ALA A 6 5.04 -14.83 13.67
CA ALA A 6 4.68 -13.43 13.86
C ALA A 6 5.07 -12.86 15.24
N HIS A 7 5.15 -13.70 16.28
CA HIS A 7 5.54 -13.27 17.62
C HIS A 7 7.04 -13.11 17.82
N ASP A 8 7.85 -13.52 16.86
CA ASP A 8 9.31 -13.32 16.90
C ASP A 8 9.68 -11.88 16.55
N PHE A 9 8.71 -11.07 16.15
CA PHE A 9 8.91 -9.68 15.69
C PHE A 9 8.16 -8.69 16.57
N ALA A 10 8.82 -7.57 16.88
CA ALA A 10 8.23 -6.45 17.62
C ALA A 10 7.12 -5.79 16.77
N GLU A 11 7.38 -5.60 15.47
CA GLU A 11 6.42 -5.05 14.52
C GLU A 11 5.81 -6.16 13.66
N ARG A 12 4.50 -6.17 13.61
CA ARG A 12 3.71 -7.13 12.82
C ARG A 12 2.42 -6.48 12.35
N SER A 13 1.92 -6.95 11.21
CA SER A 13 0.61 -6.53 10.73
C SER A 13 -0.49 -6.86 11.75
N PRO A 14 -1.50 -6.00 11.93
CA PRO A 14 -2.69 -6.33 12.72
C PRO A 14 -3.40 -7.59 12.23
N LEU A 15 -3.17 -7.97 10.95
CA LEU A 15 -3.73 -9.19 10.34
C LEU A 15 -2.96 -10.46 10.69
N TYR A 16 -1.94 -10.43 11.55
CA TYR A 16 -1.10 -11.61 11.83
C TYR A 16 -1.88 -12.88 12.19
N ARG A 17 -3.05 -12.73 12.83
CA ARG A 17 -3.93 -13.87 13.14
C ARG A 17 -4.71 -14.39 11.93
N ARG A 18 -5.00 -13.52 10.96
CA ARG A 18 -5.63 -13.88 9.67
C ARG A 18 -4.65 -14.62 8.77
N HIS A 19 -3.35 -14.41 8.98
CA HIS A 19 -2.26 -15.04 8.25
C HIS A 19 -1.70 -16.29 8.96
N ALA A 20 -2.44 -16.90 9.90
CA ALA A 20 -1.98 -18.04 10.68
C ALA A 20 -1.58 -19.28 9.84
N HIS A 21 -2.13 -19.41 8.63
CA HIS A 21 -1.84 -20.49 7.70
C HIS A 21 -0.83 -20.10 6.61
N ALA A 22 -0.39 -18.83 6.60
CA ALA A 22 0.57 -18.34 5.62
C ALA A 22 2.00 -18.63 6.04
N THR A 23 2.89 -18.80 5.07
CA THR A 23 4.32 -18.78 5.28
C THR A 23 4.80 -17.34 5.36
N LEU A 24 5.51 -17.02 6.43
CA LEU A 24 6.10 -15.70 6.62
C LEU A 24 7.51 -15.65 6.04
N GLY A 25 7.84 -14.53 5.43
CA GLY A 25 9.16 -14.21 4.90
C GLY A 25 9.70 -12.90 5.48
N ARG A 26 10.93 -12.58 5.12
CA ARG A 26 11.54 -11.28 5.40
C ARG A 26 11.62 -10.46 4.12
N LEU A 27 11.27 -9.18 4.23
CA LEU A 27 11.56 -8.18 3.22
C LEU A 27 12.32 -7.05 3.92
N GLY A 28 13.65 -7.02 3.78
CA GLY A 28 14.53 -6.19 4.62
C GLY A 28 14.38 -6.56 6.10
N ASP A 29 14.08 -5.57 6.95
CA ASP A 29 13.87 -5.76 8.38
C ASP A 29 12.41 -6.06 8.75
N SER A 30 11.50 -6.06 7.76
CA SER A 30 10.08 -6.32 7.97
C SER A 30 9.75 -7.81 7.83
N VAL A 31 8.79 -8.28 8.62
CA VAL A 31 8.15 -9.58 8.41
C VAL A 31 6.91 -9.39 7.54
N ILE A 32 6.73 -10.25 6.54
CA ILE A 32 5.64 -10.14 5.58
C ILE A 32 5.15 -11.54 5.22
N VAL A 33 3.93 -11.64 4.68
CA VAL A 33 3.45 -12.90 4.13
C VAL A 33 4.20 -13.20 2.84
N ALA A 34 4.95 -14.29 2.81
CA ALA A 34 5.66 -14.77 1.64
C ALA A 34 4.68 -15.45 0.66
N HIS A 35 3.94 -16.45 1.14
CA HIS A 35 2.92 -17.16 0.35
C HIS A 35 1.95 -17.92 1.27
N TYR A 36 0.79 -18.30 0.73
CA TYR A 36 -0.18 -19.17 1.41
C TYR A 36 -0.01 -20.65 1.03
N GLY A 37 0.60 -20.92 -0.13
CA GLY A 37 0.96 -22.29 -0.54
C GLY A 37 -0.18 -23.18 -1.00
N GLU A 38 -1.42 -22.72 -0.96
CA GLU A 38 -2.61 -23.52 -1.24
C GLU A 38 -3.07 -23.43 -2.71
N HIS A 39 -2.56 -22.45 -3.47
CA HIS A 39 -3.00 -22.18 -4.86
C HIS A 39 -1.86 -21.52 -5.67
N ALA A 40 -2.06 -21.44 -6.98
CA ALA A 40 -1.12 -20.77 -7.88
C ALA A 40 -1.25 -19.24 -7.74
N GLU A 41 -0.59 -18.64 -6.76
CA GLU A 41 -0.70 -17.22 -6.42
C GLU A 41 -0.32 -16.30 -7.58
N SER A 42 0.65 -16.68 -8.43
CA SER A 42 0.99 -15.89 -9.62
C SER A 42 -0.16 -15.78 -10.62
N ALA A 43 -0.95 -16.84 -10.79
CA ALA A 43 -2.17 -16.80 -11.60
C ALA A 43 -3.28 -15.99 -10.92
N GLN A 44 -3.33 -16.05 -9.59
CA GLN A 44 -4.29 -15.31 -8.78
C GLN A 44 -4.09 -13.80 -8.88
N LEU A 45 -2.84 -13.31 -9.01
CA LEU A 45 -2.54 -11.89 -9.21
C LEU A 45 -3.28 -11.28 -10.40
N GLN A 46 -3.34 -12.02 -11.53
CA GLN A 46 -4.01 -11.54 -12.74
C GLN A 46 -5.53 -11.51 -12.60
N ARG A 47 -6.08 -12.37 -11.77
CA ARG A 47 -7.52 -12.52 -11.57
C ARG A 47 -8.05 -11.55 -10.52
N SER A 48 -7.69 -11.78 -9.29
CA SER A 48 -8.02 -10.93 -8.12
C SER A 48 -7.26 -11.45 -6.91
N ALA A 49 -6.26 -10.73 -6.43
CA ALA A 49 -5.51 -11.09 -5.23
C ALA A 49 -5.44 -9.91 -4.26
N LEU A 50 -5.43 -10.24 -2.96
CA LEU A 50 -5.28 -9.25 -1.88
C LEU A 50 -4.01 -9.56 -1.10
N ILE A 51 -3.09 -8.59 -1.03
CA ILE A 51 -1.79 -8.72 -0.39
C ILE A 51 -1.67 -7.69 0.74
N ASP A 52 -1.19 -8.14 1.90
CA ASP A 52 -0.93 -7.28 3.05
C ASP A 52 0.50 -6.72 2.99
N LEU A 53 0.62 -5.43 2.68
CA LEU A 53 1.87 -4.67 2.67
C LEU A 53 2.04 -3.80 3.93
N THR A 54 1.24 -4.03 4.98
CA THR A 54 1.19 -3.16 6.17
C THR A 54 2.53 -3.02 6.89
N ASN A 55 3.45 -3.96 6.73
CA ASN A 55 4.79 -3.87 7.31
C ASN A 55 5.84 -3.22 6.39
N LEU A 56 5.48 -2.85 5.15
CA LEU A 56 6.36 -2.09 4.27
C LEU A 56 6.35 -0.60 4.65
N ALA A 57 7.51 0.04 4.60
CA ALA A 57 7.69 1.42 5.07
C ALA A 57 6.85 2.44 4.27
N ARG A 58 6.25 3.38 4.98
CA ARG A 58 5.50 4.51 4.43
C ARG A 58 5.54 5.70 5.36
N VAL A 59 5.63 6.89 4.80
CA VAL A 59 5.72 8.14 5.55
C VAL A 59 4.95 9.25 4.84
N GLY A 60 4.44 10.20 5.57
CA GLY A 60 3.81 11.40 5.01
C GLY A 60 4.63 12.64 5.30
N PHE A 61 4.48 13.64 4.45
CA PHE A 61 5.02 14.99 4.66
C PHE A 61 3.94 16.03 4.39
N ARG A 62 3.83 17.01 5.28
CA ARG A 62 2.85 18.09 5.14
C ARG A 62 3.45 19.43 5.52
N GLY A 63 3.17 20.46 4.73
CA GLY A 63 3.61 21.83 4.99
C GLY A 63 3.81 22.61 3.70
N ALA A 64 3.88 23.96 3.83
CA ALA A 64 4.04 24.83 2.67
C ALA A 64 5.35 24.56 1.90
N GLN A 65 6.38 24.04 2.57
CA GLN A 65 7.68 23.72 1.98
C GLN A 65 7.93 22.22 1.80
N ALA A 66 6.90 21.37 1.98
CA ALA A 66 7.04 19.92 1.81
C ALA A 66 7.46 19.54 0.38
N ALA A 67 6.97 20.26 -0.65
CA ALA A 67 7.37 20.03 -2.04
C ALA A 67 8.85 20.32 -2.27
N GLU A 68 9.35 21.45 -1.77
CA GLU A 68 10.76 21.85 -1.88
C GLU A 68 11.68 20.84 -1.18
N TYR A 69 11.30 20.44 0.04
CA TYR A 69 12.02 19.44 0.82
C TYR A 69 12.15 18.11 0.07
N LEU A 70 11.03 17.57 -0.42
CA LEU A 70 11.03 16.29 -1.14
C LEU A 70 11.78 16.37 -2.47
N SER A 71 11.67 17.48 -3.20
CA SER A 71 12.44 17.70 -4.43
C SER A 71 13.95 17.74 -4.16
N ALA A 72 14.37 18.38 -3.06
CA ALA A 72 15.79 18.41 -2.64
C ALA A 72 16.31 17.01 -2.25
N LYS A 73 15.43 16.11 -1.80
CA LYS A 73 15.72 14.68 -1.55
C LYS A 73 15.69 13.82 -2.83
N GLY A 74 15.46 14.44 -3.99
CA GLY A 74 15.49 13.76 -5.29
C GLY A 74 14.20 13.02 -5.66
N TYR A 75 13.07 13.33 -5.01
CA TYR A 75 11.77 12.79 -5.42
C TYR A 75 11.18 13.60 -6.59
N GLN A 76 10.64 12.89 -7.56
CA GLN A 76 9.76 13.46 -8.56
C GLN A 76 8.35 13.57 -7.97
N LEU A 77 7.78 14.77 -8.03
CA LEU A 77 6.49 15.04 -7.40
C LEU A 77 5.36 15.11 -8.42
N PRO A 78 4.16 14.57 -8.09
CA PRO A 78 2.98 14.75 -8.91
C PRO A 78 2.62 16.24 -9.07
N ALA A 79 2.22 16.64 -10.28
CA ALA A 79 1.94 18.03 -10.63
C ALA A 79 0.72 18.59 -9.90
N ALA A 80 -0.28 17.76 -9.60
CA ALA A 80 -1.53 18.17 -8.96
C ALA A 80 -1.92 17.24 -7.79
N PRO A 81 -2.76 17.71 -6.87
CA PRO A 81 -3.39 16.84 -5.87
C PRO A 81 -4.15 15.67 -6.50
N ASN A 82 -4.27 14.60 -5.75
CA ASN A 82 -4.89 13.35 -6.17
C ASN A 82 -4.19 12.68 -7.38
N GLN A 83 -2.89 12.85 -7.45
CA GLN A 83 -2.02 12.14 -8.38
C GLN A 83 -0.88 11.43 -7.66
N ALA A 84 -0.35 10.38 -8.27
CA ALA A 84 0.80 9.62 -7.79
C ALA A 84 1.78 9.32 -8.93
N LEU A 85 3.06 9.17 -8.57
CA LEU A 85 4.14 8.80 -9.48
C LEU A 85 4.95 7.66 -8.87
N THR A 86 5.30 6.68 -9.69
CA THR A 86 6.32 5.68 -9.36
C THR A 86 7.71 6.26 -9.67
N GLN A 87 8.62 6.15 -8.73
CA GLN A 87 10.00 6.61 -8.85
C GLN A 87 10.86 5.54 -9.56
N ALA A 88 12.03 5.91 -10.04
CA ALA A 88 12.93 5.00 -10.74
C ALA A 88 13.39 3.79 -9.90
N ASP A 89 13.43 3.93 -8.59
CA ASP A 89 13.78 2.86 -7.64
C ASP A 89 12.57 1.98 -7.23
N GLY A 90 11.37 2.30 -7.72
CA GLY A 90 10.15 1.56 -7.45
C GLY A 90 9.36 2.03 -6.22
N CYS A 91 9.82 3.04 -5.47
CA CYS A 91 8.98 3.67 -4.46
C CYS A 91 7.92 4.57 -5.13
N HIS A 92 6.89 4.97 -4.37
CA HIS A 92 5.81 5.78 -4.92
C HIS A 92 5.63 7.07 -4.12
N VAL A 93 5.26 8.14 -4.81
CA VAL A 93 4.90 9.43 -4.20
C VAL A 93 3.49 9.79 -4.64
N ALA A 94 2.57 9.89 -3.68
CA ALA A 94 1.23 10.39 -3.90
C ALA A 94 1.08 11.81 -3.32
N ARG A 95 0.55 12.74 -4.10
CA ARG A 95 0.19 14.08 -3.65
C ARG A 95 -1.28 14.09 -3.24
N LEU A 96 -1.54 14.15 -1.93
CA LEU A 96 -2.89 14.05 -1.37
C LEU A 96 -3.61 15.41 -1.35
N SER A 97 -2.87 16.50 -1.14
CA SER A 97 -3.40 17.87 -1.17
C SER A 97 -2.36 18.82 -1.78
N GLN A 98 -2.62 20.12 -1.75
CA GLN A 98 -1.63 21.10 -2.22
C GLN A 98 -0.28 20.95 -1.50
N ASN A 99 -0.30 20.63 -0.21
CA ASN A 99 0.84 20.64 0.69
C ASN A 99 1.04 19.31 1.42
N GLU A 100 0.42 18.21 0.97
CA GLU A 100 0.54 16.91 1.64
C GLU A 100 0.92 15.82 0.65
N TYR A 101 1.93 15.07 1.02
CA TYR A 101 2.51 13.98 0.25
C TYR A 101 2.56 12.71 1.09
N LEU A 102 2.31 11.57 0.44
CA LEU A 102 2.45 10.24 0.99
C LEU A 102 3.49 9.49 0.17
N LEU A 103 4.50 8.96 0.84
CA LEU A 103 5.55 8.15 0.25
C LEU A 103 5.33 6.69 0.64
N LEU A 104 5.41 5.80 -0.33
CA LEU A 104 5.27 4.35 -0.15
C LEU A 104 6.55 3.66 -0.58
N GLY A 105 7.04 2.75 0.23
CA GLY A 105 8.26 1.99 -0.04
C GLY A 105 8.13 1.06 -1.23
N GLY A 106 9.19 0.91 -2.00
CA GLY A 106 9.26 -0.05 -3.10
C GLY A 106 9.60 -1.45 -2.61
N LEU A 107 9.22 -2.47 -3.38
CA LEU A 107 9.60 -3.86 -3.09
C LEU A 107 11.08 -4.11 -3.37
N ARG A 108 11.70 -3.41 -4.34
CA ARG A 108 13.08 -3.61 -4.79
C ARG A 108 14.13 -3.39 -3.69
N ASP A 109 13.90 -2.39 -2.83
CA ASP A 109 14.79 -2.03 -1.72
C ASP A 109 14.18 -2.38 -0.35
N ALA A 110 13.09 -3.15 -0.35
CA ALA A 110 12.35 -3.53 0.85
C ALA A 110 11.84 -2.32 1.67
N GLY A 111 11.57 -1.19 0.99
CA GLY A 111 11.13 0.06 1.62
C GLY A 111 12.24 0.84 2.32
N ALA A 112 13.52 0.44 2.17
CA ALA A 112 14.64 1.00 2.92
C ALA A 112 14.84 2.51 2.70
N ARG A 113 14.57 3.01 1.48
CA ARG A 113 14.64 4.46 1.19
C ARG A 113 13.63 5.22 2.05
N ILE A 114 12.38 4.76 2.09
CA ILE A 114 11.31 5.44 2.82
C ILE A 114 11.50 5.35 4.34
N ALA A 115 11.98 4.20 4.84
CA ALA A 115 12.33 4.04 6.24
C ALA A 115 13.43 5.02 6.68
N ARG A 116 14.44 5.28 5.82
CA ARG A 116 15.49 6.27 6.08
C ARG A 116 14.96 7.69 6.06
N GLU A 117 14.04 8.05 5.16
CA GLU A 117 13.42 9.38 5.16
C GLU A 117 12.71 9.68 6.49
N GLU A 118 12.06 8.68 7.08
CA GLU A 118 11.43 8.83 8.39
C GLU A 118 12.45 8.94 9.52
N ALA A 119 13.47 8.08 9.52
CA ALA A 119 14.50 8.03 10.55
C ALA A 119 15.41 9.28 10.55
N ASP A 120 15.75 9.80 9.38
CA ASP A 120 16.68 10.92 9.21
C ASP A 120 16.00 12.29 9.32
N TRP A 121 14.66 12.33 9.33
CA TRP A 121 13.95 13.59 9.40
C TRP A 121 14.18 14.29 10.74
N GLN A 122 14.45 15.58 10.70
CA GLN A 122 14.61 16.42 11.87
C GLN A 122 13.77 17.69 11.73
N PHE A 123 13.22 18.12 12.83
CA PHE A 123 12.49 19.38 12.90
C PHE A 123 13.44 20.55 12.55
N SER A 124 12.98 21.45 11.69
CA SER A 124 13.71 22.63 11.26
C SER A 124 12.78 23.84 11.14
N GLU A 125 13.33 24.99 10.75
CA GLU A 125 12.54 26.20 10.46
C GLU A 125 11.71 26.09 9.17
N GLN A 126 11.97 25.08 8.34
CA GLN A 126 11.15 24.83 7.17
C GLN A 126 9.76 24.34 7.56
N ALA A 127 8.73 24.91 6.92
CA ALA A 127 7.35 24.46 7.08
C ALA A 127 7.12 23.11 6.36
N ASN A 128 7.77 22.06 6.89
CA ASN A 128 7.72 20.68 6.44
C ASN A 128 7.66 19.76 7.66
N TYR A 129 6.55 19.09 7.85
CA TYR A 129 6.26 18.26 9.01
C TYR A 129 6.09 16.81 8.58
N LEU A 130 6.84 15.92 9.24
CA LEU A 130 6.70 14.49 9.06
C LEU A 130 5.39 13.99 9.68
N LEU A 131 4.71 13.13 8.98
CA LEU A 131 3.51 12.42 9.42
C LEU A 131 3.83 10.92 9.49
N PRO A 132 4.02 10.35 10.68
CA PRO A 132 4.21 8.91 10.83
C PRO A 132 2.98 8.18 10.26
N ARG A 133 3.20 7.39 9.21
CA ARG A 133 2.12 6.65 8.55
C ARG A 133 2.13 5.16 8.89
N GLN A 134 3.24 4.69 9.45
CA GLN A 134 3.39 3.30 9.86
C GLN A 134 2.37 2.90 10.92
N ASP A 135 2.11 3.77 11.90
CA ASP A 135 1.18 3.51 13.00
C ASP A 135 -0.27 3.88 12.68
N SER A 136 -0.48 4.84 11.77
CA SER A 136 -1.82 5.36 11.49
C SER A 136 -2.53 4.61 10.37
N HIS A 137 -1.82 4.16 9.34
CA HIS A 137 -2.41 3.55 8.15
C HIS A 137 -1.91 2.12 7.97
N ALA A 138 -2.80 1.20 7.68
CA ALA A 138 -2.49 -0.08 7.06
C ALA A 138 -2.39 0.09 5.54
N TRP A 139 -1.72 -0.83 4.88
CA TRP A 139 -1.52 -0.79 3.44
C TRP A 139 -1.80 -2.17 2.84
N LEU A 140 -2.79 -2.21 1.95
CA LEU A 140 -3.18 -3.39 1.19
C LEU A 140 -2.94 -3.15 -0.31
N LEU A 141 -2.62 -4.21 -1.02
CA LEU A 141 -2.54 -4.23 -2.47
C LEU A 141 -3.62 -5.16 -3.02
N LEU A 142 -4.55 -4.61 -3.81
CA LEU A 142 -5.52 -5.37 -4.58
C LEU A 142 -5.05 -5.43 -6.02
N THR A 143 -4.83 -6.65 -6.54
CA THR A 143 -4.37 -6.87 -7.91
C THR A 143 -5.43 -7.52 -8.78
N GLY A 144 -5.22 -7.43 -10.09
CA GLY A 144 -6.01 -8.13 -11.10
C GLY A 144 -7.12 -7.30 -11.72
N ALA A 145 -7.65 -7.83 -12.81
CA ALA A 145 -8.60 -7.12 -13.66
C ALA A 145 -9.93 -6.79 -12.97
N CYS A 146 -10.32 -7.58 -11.95
CA CYS A 146 -11.59 -7.40 -11.23
C CYS A 146 -11.53 -6.33 -10.11
N GLY A 147 -10.40 -5.64 -9.92
CA GLY A 147 -10.25 -4.65 -8.85
C GLY A 147 -11.34 -3.57 -8.82
N PRO A 148 -11.66 -2.91 -9.95
CA PRO A 148 -12.73 -1.93 -10.01
C PRO A 148 -14.12 -2.49 -9.62
N GLU A 149 -14.47 -3.70 -10.08
CA GLU A 149 -15.74 -4.37 -9.79
C GLU A 149 -15.84 -4.77 -8.31
N VAL A 150 -14.75 -5.27 -7.74
CA VAL A 150 -14.66 -5.56 -6.29
C VAL A 150 -14.95 -4.31 -5.48
N LEU A 151 -14.25 -3.20 -5.79
CA LEU A 151 -14.40 -1.96 -5.05
C LEU A 151 -15.73 -1.25 -5.34
N ALA A 152 -16.38 -1.47 -6.47
CA ALA A 152 -17.71 -0.93 -6.75
C ALA A 152 -18.79 -1.41 -5.76
N LYS A 153 -18.58 -2.55 -5.09
CA LYS A 153 -19.46 -3.03 -4.01
C LYS A 153 -19.25 -2.28 -2.69
N LEU A 154 -18.10 -1.65 -2.50
CA LEU A 154 -17.66 -1.07 -1.24
C LEU A 154 -17.54 0.45 -1.27
N CYS A 155 -17.34 1.04 -2.47
CA CYS A 155 -16.97 2.43 -2.68
C CYS A 155 -17.83 3.07 -3.77
N GLY A 156 -18.21 4.32 -3.59
CA GLY A 156 -19.01 5.08 -4.56
C GLY A 156 -18.20 5.77 -5.68
N VAL A 157 -16.86 5.61 -5.69
CA VAL A 157 -16.02 6.19 -6.74
C VAL A 157 -15.93 5.25 -7.94
N ASP A 158 -16.00 5.80 -9.15
CA ASP A 158 -15.76 5.05 -10.38
C ASP A 158 -14.26 4.78 -10.55
N LEU A 159 -13.85 3.55 -10.26
CA LEU A 159 -12.45 3.12 -10.33
C LEU A 159 -12.10 2.38 -11.63
N ARG A 160 -13.01 2.39 -12.62
CA ARG A 160 -12.73 1.81 -13.93
C ARG A 160 -11.56 2.55 -14.61
N PRO A 161 -10.73 1.89 -15.41
CA PRO A 161 -9.52 2.48 -15.99
C PRO A 161 -9.75 3.79 -16.76
N ALA A 162 -10.92 3.95 -17.40
CA ALA A 162 -11.28 5.17 -18.13
C ALA A 162 -11.51 6.39 -17.20
N ALA A 163 -12.01 6.17 -15.99
CA ALA A 163 -12.29 7.22 -15.01
C ALA A 163 -11.18 7.37 -13.96
N PHE A 164 -10.43 6.30 -13.73
CA PHE A 164 -9.37 6.23 -12.73
C PHE A 164 -8.08 5.68 -13.34
N PRO A 165 -7.39 6.47 -14.18
CA PRO A 165 -6.18 6.03 -14.88
C PRO A 165 -5.02 5.79 -13.91
N VAL A 166 -3.94 5.14 -14.41
CA VAL A 166 -2.70 4.96 -13.65
C VAL A 166 -2.16 6.31 -13.18
N GLY A 167 -1.76 6.39 -11.93
CA GLY A 167 -1.36 7.61 -11.23
C GLY A 167 -2.52 8.37 -10.59
N ALA A 168 -3.77 7.94 -10.75
CA ALA A 168 -4.90 8.58 -10.04
C ALA A 168 -4.95 8.16 -8.57
N VAL A 169 -5.40 9.11 -7.72
CA VAL A 169 -5.60 8.91 -6.28
C VAL A 169 -7.04 9.29 -5.93
N ALA A 170 -7.73 8.43 -5.19
CA ALA A 170 -9.03 8.71 -4.61
C ALA A 170 -8.93 8.69 -3.08
N GLN A 171 -9.31 9.79 -2.45
CA GLN A 171 -9.49 9.89 -1.00
C GLN A 171 -11.00 9.82 -0.73
N THR A 172 -11.47 8.68 -0.21
CA THR A 172 -12.91 8.39 -0.17
C THR A 172 -13.26 7.48 1.00
N SER A 173 -14.48 6.96 0.98
CA SER A 173 -14.94 5.93 1.91
C SER A 173 -15.19 4.63 1.15
N ALA A 174 -14.66 3.52 1.68
CA ALA A 174 -14.98 2.17 1.24
C ALA A 174 -15.37 1.32 2.44
N ALA A 175 -16.42 0.50 2.32
CA ALA A 175 -16.97 -0.27 3.44
C ALA A 175 -17.18 0.59 4.70
N ARG A 176 -17.58 1.86 4.54
CA ARG A 176 -17.84 2.85 5.61
C ARG A 176 -16.62 3.32 6.41
N ILE A 177 -15.41 3.04 5.95
CA ILE A 177 -14.19 3.60 6.53
C ILE A 177 -13.48 4.50 5.52
N ASN A 178 -12.67 5.45 6.01
CA ASN A 178 -11.87 6.30 5.15
C ASN A 178 -10.72 5.51 4.54
N VAL A 179 -10.53 5.68 3.23
CA VAL A 179 -9.46 5.02 2.48
C VAL A 179 -8.78 5.99 1.52
N ILE A 180 -7.53 5.71 1.21
CA ILE A 180 -6.79 6.30 0.09
C ILE A 180 -6.58 5.15 -0.91
N ILE A 181 -7.10 5.29 -2.12
CA ILE A 181 -6.93 4.31 -3.20
C ILE A 181 -6.04 4.97 -4.26
N ILE A 182 -4.98 4.27 -4.67
CA ILE A 182 -4.01 4.75 -5.65
C ILE A 182 -3.90 3.70 -6.75
N ASN A 183 -4.11 4.10 -8.00
CA ASN A 183 -3.90 3.22 -9.15
C ASN A 183 -2.43 3.28 -9.57
N LEU A 184 -1.68 2.23 -9.26
CA LEU A 184 -0.27 2.09 -9.62
C LEU A 184 -0.07 0.71 -10.23
N ALA A 185 -0.15 0.61 -11.54
CA ALA A 185 0.09 -0.66 -12.24
C ALA A 185 1.56 -1.09 -12.09
N GLU A 186 1.78 -2.38 -11.88
CA GLU A 186 3.09 -3.04 -11.92
C GLU A 186 3.25 -3.73 -13.28
N GLY A 187 3.90 -3.01 -14.22
CA GLY A 187 3.94 -3.46 -15.61
C GLY A 187 2.54 -3.53 -16.22
N GLU A 188 2.13 -4.71 -16.66
CA GLU A 188 0.78 -4.97 -17.20
C GLU A 188 -0.23 -5.41 -16.12
N LEU A 189 0.22 -5.65 -14.89
CA LEU A 189 -0.65 -6.07 -13.79
C LEU A 189 -1.42 -4.86 -13.23
N PRO A 190 -2.76 -4.84 -13.29
CA PRO A 190 -3.55 -3.83 -12.62
C PRO A 190 -3.39 -3.91 -11.10
N CYS A 191 -3.02 -2.81 -10.47
CA CYS A 191 -2.76 -2.75 -9.03
C CYS A 191 -3.43 -1.52 -8.41
N LEU A 192 -4.23 -1.73 -7.39
CA LEU A 192 -4.80 -0.69 -6.55
C LEU A 192 -4.15 -0.76 -5.16
N GLN A 193 -3.35 0.24 -4.83
CA GLN A 193 -2.83 0.42 -3.48
C GLN A 193 -3.93 1.01 -2.62
N ILE A 194 -4.22 0.40 -1.48
CA ILE A 194 -5.31 0.82 -0.61
C ILE A 194 -4.77 1.04 0.79
N LEU A 195 -4.87 2.28 1.28
CA LEU A 195 -4.52 2.61 2.64
C LEU A 195 -5.78 2.91 3.44
N CYS A 196 -5.85 2.38 4.64
CA CYS A 196 -6.96 2.60 5.57
C CYS A 196 -6.44 2.79 6.99
N ASP A 197 -7.29 3.25 7.90
CA ASP A 197 -6.97 3.29 9.32
C ASP A 197 -6.54 1.89 9.82
N ARG A 198 -5.39 1.82 10.47
CA ARG A 198 -4.81 0.58 10.99
C ARG A 198 -5.73 -0.14 11.96
N ALA A 199 -6.51 0.60 12.77
CA ALA A 199 -7.46 0.02 13.71
C ALA A 199 -8.65 -0.67 13.01
N SER A 200 -9.01 -0.23 11.81
CA SER A 200 -10.11 -0.78 11.02
C SER A 200 -9.69 -1.91 10.07
N LEU A 201 -8.39 -2.23 10.01
CA LEU A 201 -7.84 -3.13 9.00
C LEU A 201 -8.49 -4.52 9.01
N SER A 202 -8.70 -5.12 10.18
CA SER A 202 -9.28 -6.47 10.26
C SER A 202 -10.70 -6.55 9.67
N TYR A 203 -11.52 -5.53 9.95
CA TYR A 203 -12.84 -5.41 9.35
C TYR A 203 -12.76 -5.20 7.83
N PHE A 204 -11.88 -4.31 7.39
CA PHE A 204 -11.75 -3.98 5.98
C PHE A 204 -11.20 -5.14 5.15
N TRP A 205 -10.27 -5.91 5.70
CA TRP A 205 -9.77 -7.14 5.10
C TRP A 205 -10.90 -8.13 4.82
N ASP A 206 -11.75 -8.39 5.83
CA ASP A 206 -12.89 -9.31 5.68
C ASP A 206 -13.90 -8.79 4.65
N ALA A 207 -14.17 -7.47 4.63
CA ALA A 207 -15.08 -6.86 3.66
C ALA A 207 -14.54 -6.94 2.22
N LEU A 208 -13.21 -6.78 2.02
CA LEU A 208 -12.58 -6.96 0.72
C LEU A 208 -12.65 -8.41 0.25
N LEU A 209 -12.34 -9.37 1.10
CA LEU A 209 -12.42 -10.79 0.75
C LEU A 209 -13.85 -11.23 0.40
N ASP A 210 -14.86 -10.75 1.14
CA ASP A 210 -16.26 -10.99 0.82
C ASP A 210 -16.62 -10.40 -0.57
N ALA A 211 -16.22 -9.16 -0.84
CA ALA A 211 -16.43 -8.54 -2.14
C ALA A 211 -15.71 -9.24 -3.30
N MET A 212 -14.52 -9.82 -3.03
CA MET A 212 -13.72 -10.56 -4.00
C MET A 212 -14.25 -11.97 -4.28
N ALA A 213 -15.04 -12.55 -3.37
CA ALA A 213 -15.43 -13.97 -3.42
C ALA A 213 -16.11 -14.37 -4.74
N GLU A 214 -17.02 -13.55 -5.27
CA GLU A 214 -17.72 -13.85 -6.53
C GLU A 214 -16.77 -13.88 -7.75
N PHE A 215 -15.63 -13.17 -7.66
CA PHE A 215 -14.58 -13.18 -8.70
C PHE A 215 -13.53 -14.27 -8.47
N GLY A 216 -13.73 -15.13 -7.45
CA GLY A 216 -12.77 -16.13 -7.02
C GLY A 216 -11.47 -15.51 -6.50
N GLY A 217 -11.56 -14.29 -5.94
CA GLY A 217 -10.43 -13.59 -5.35
C GLY A 217 -9.96 -14.24 -4.06
N GLN A 218 -8.65 -14.21 -3.80
CA GLN A 218 -8.02 -14.84 -2.64
C GLN A 218 -6.86 -14.00 -2.12
N PRO A 219 -6.44 -14.20 -0.86
CA PRO A 219 -5.18 -13.65 -0.38
C PRO A 219 -4.00 -14.21 -1.16
N ALA A 220 -2.94 -13.41 -1.31
CA ALA A 220 -1.66 -13.85 -1.83
C ALA A 220 -0.51 -13.23 -1.03
N GLY A 221 0.67 -13.83 -1.11
CA GLY A 221 1.89 -13.31 -0.52
C GLY A 221 2.75 -12.56 -1.52
N ILE A 222 3.83 -11.94 -1.04
CA ILE A 222 4.70 -11.10 -1.87
C ILE A 222 5.56 -11.91 -2.85
N ASP A 223 5.82 -13.18 -2.61
CA ASP A 223 6.62 -14.02 -3.52
C ASP A 223 6.01 -14.07 -4.93
N ALA A 224 4.69 -13.89 -5.03
CA ALA A 224 4.01 -13.84 -6.31
C ALA A 224 4.30 -12.55 -7.10
N LEU A 225 4.78 -11.46 -6.45
CA LEU A 225 5.14 -10.17 -7.06
C LEU A 225 6.64 -10.06 -7.37
N LEU A 226 7.48 -10.89 -6.75
CA LEU A 226 8.94 -10.90 -6.88
C LEU A 226 9.41 -11.90 -7.94
#